data_afd25ed1606e9984ee5986060afbf94e
#
_entry.id   afd25ed1606e9984ee5986060afbf94e
#
_cell.length_a   1.000
_cell.length_b   1.000
_cell.length_c   1.000
_cell.angle_alpha   90.00
_cell.angle_beta   90.00
_cell.angle_gamma   90.00
#
_symmetry.space_group_name_H-M   'P 1'
#
loop_
_entity.id
_entity.type
_entity.pdbx_description
1 polymer ?
#
loop_
_entity_poly.entity_id
_entity_poly.type
_entity_poly.pdbx_seq_one_letter_code
_entity_poly.pdbx_strand_id
1 'polypeptide(L)'
;YKDSKGRTYKSYTMNRKGFTVLVMGFNGEEAIHWKLMYIDAFDKMESIIREKSTQTWEETRRIGKLTRQTETDTIKKLVEYAKEQGSTHSHKLYMIYSKLANKMTGISSRDEATVMQLNNLSMIENIILKVIDEGIKADKYYKEIYQDCKERILTVSKLTYLGETRG
;
A
#
# COMPACT_ATOMS: atom_id res chain seq x y z
N TYR A 1 -24.96 1.00 33.58
CA TYR A 1 -25.11 -0.39 33.18
C TYR A 1 -25.54 -1.25 34.38
N LYS A 2 -26.06 -2.42 34.11
CA LYS A 2 -26.36 -3.42 35.14
C LYS A 2 -25.36 -4.59 35.02
N ASP A 3 -24.85 -5.04 36.18
CA ASP A 3 -23.99 -6.22 36.21
C ASP A 3 -24.82 -7.53 36.12
N SER A 4 -24.12 -8.67 36.05
CA SER A 4 -24.75 -10.00 36.04
C SER A 4 -25.61 -10.35 37.27
N LYS A 5 -25.44 -9.57 38.37
CA LYS A 5 -26.19 -9.68 39.62
C LYS A 5 -27.31 -8.65 39.74
N GLY A 6 -27.62 -7.91 38.67
CA GLY A 6 -28.69 -6.92 38.62
C GLY A 6 -28.40 -5.57 39.27
N ARG A 7 -27.17 -5.31 39.76
CA ARG A 7 -26.81 -4.05 40.39
C ARG A 7 -26.58 -2.96 39.33
N THR A 8 -27.10 -1.78 39.60
CA THR A 8 -27.03 -0.63 38.67
C THR A 8 -25.81 0.22 39.00
N TYR A 9 -25.01 0.51 37.98
CA TYR A 9 -23.82 1.39 38.07
C TYR A 9 -23.95 2.55 37.09
N LYS A 10 -23.35 3.69 37.44
CA LYS A 10 -23.22 4.81 36.52
C LYS A 10 -22.24 4.44 35.40
N SER A 11 -22.59 4.74 34.18
CA SER A 11 -21.68 4.66 33.04
C SER A 11 -21.46 6.05 32.45
N TYR A 12 -20.25 6.26 31.94
CA TYR A 12 -19.86 7.53 31.35
C TYR A 12 -19.38 7.27 29.93
N THR A 13 -19.82 8.09 29.01
CA THR A 13 -19.26 8.14 27.65
C THR A 13 -18.24 9.27 27.61
N MET A 14 -17.12 9.00 26.95
CA MET A 14 -16.07 10.01 26.77
C MET A 14 -15.56 9.98 25.32
N ASN A 15 -15.08 11.10 24.84
CA ASN A 15 -14.42 11.21 23.57
C ASN A 15 -12.96 10.73 23.68
N ARG A 16 -12.27 10.63 22.52
CA ARG A 16 -10.87 10.16 22.45
C ARG A 16 -9.94 10.96 23.37
N LYS A 17 -10.10 12.30 23.47
CA LYS A 17 -9.26 13.14 24.33
C LYS A 17 -9.44 12.79 25.81
N GLY A 18 -10.69 12.64 26.26
CA GLY A 18 -11.01 12.25 27.63
C GLY A 18 -10.45 10.87 27.98
N PHE A 19 -10.58 9.89 27.07
CA PHE A 19 -9.98 8.57 27.23
C PHE A 19 -8.46 8.64 27.37
N THR A 20 -7.78 9.39 26.49
CA THR A 20 -6.32 9.55 26.54
C THR A 20 -5.86 10.13 27.88
N VAL A 21 -6.52 11.22 28.35
CA VAL A 21 -6.19 11.84 29.65
C VAL A 21 -6.39 10.84 30.80
N LEU A 22 -7.49 10.09 30.78
CA LEU A 22 -7.78 9.08 31.79
C LEU A 22 -6.70 7.99 31.83
N VAL A 23 -6.34 7.42 30.68
CA VAL A 23 -5.31 6.37 30.56
C VAL A 23 -3.93 6.89 30.99
N MET A 24 -3.60 8.15 30.68
CA MET A 24 -2.34 8.76 31.13
C MET A 24 -2.25 8.89 32.66
N GLY A 25 -3.39 8.94 33.39
CA GLY A 25 -3.44 8.91 34.84
C GLY A 25 -3.28 7.52 35.48
N PHE A 26 -3.43 6.44 34.71
CA PHE A 26 -3.30 5.08 35.27
C PHE A 26 -1.85 4.73 35.56
N ASN A 27 -1.64 3.91 36.61
CA ASN A 27 -0.35 3.41 37.03
C ASN A 27 -0.35 1.85 36.94
N GLY A 28 0.83 1.25 36.93
CA GLY A 28 1.03 -0.18 36.80
C GLY A 28 1.59 -0.58 35.43
N GLU A 29 2.07 -1.81 35.33
CA GLU A 29 2.79 -2.31 34.14
C GLU A 29 1.95 -2.25 32.86
N GLU A 30 0.69 -2.67 32.91
CA GLU A 30 -0.20 -2.62 31.75
C GLU A 30 -0.45 -1.17 31.30
N ALA A 31 -0.61 -0.24 32.24
CA ALA A 31 -0.81 1.16 31.92
C ALA A 31 0.46 1.78 31.30
N ILE A 32 1.64 1.40 31.74
CA ILE A 32 2.92 1.80 31.15
C ILE A 32 3.03 1.27 29.74
N HIS A 33 2.71 -0.02 29.52
CA HIS A 33 2.72 -0.61 28.20
C HIS A 33 1.81 0.14 27.21
N TRP A 34 0.57 0.45 27.61
CA TRP A 34 -0.35 1.25 26.79
C TRP A 34 0.17 2.67 26.51
N LYS A 35 0.81 3.31 27.48
CA LYS A 35 1.41 4.64 27.29
C LYS A 35 2.53 4.60 26.25
N LEU A 36 3.41 3.61 26.33
CA LEU A 36 4.51 3.42 25.39
C LEU A 36 3.97 3.17 23.96
N MET A 37 3.01 2.26 23.80
CA MET A 37 2.36 2.03 22.50
C MET A 37 1.73 3.30 21.92
N TYR A 38 1.14 4.15 22.76
CA TYR A 38 0.54 5.41 22.31
C TYR A 38 1.61 6.42 21.87
N ILE A 39 2.72 6.51 22.61
CA ILE A 39 3.86 7.36 22.27
C ILE A 39 4.47 6.89 20.94
N ASP A 40 4.76 5.61 20.80
CA ASP A 40 5.32 5.02 19.56
C ASP A 40 4.42 5.29 18.35
N ALA A 41 3.10 5.17 18.52
CA ALA A 41 2.15 5.47 17.46
C ALA A 41 2.14 6.97 17.09
N PHE A 42 2.30 7.85 18.07
CA PHE A 42 2.39 9.29 17.87
C PHE A 42 3.68 9.67 17.13
N ASP A 43 4.82 9.15 17.56
CA ASP A 43 6.13 9.40 16.96
C ASP A 43 6.15 8.91 15.50
N LYS A 44 5.55 7.74 15.25
CA LYS A 44 5.39 7.23 13.89
C LYS A 44 4.52 8.14 13.02
N MET A 45 3.42 8.67 13.55
CA MET A 45 2.57 9.62 12.81
C MET A 45 3.32 10.94 12.55
N GLU A 46 4.06 11.46 13.53
CA GLU A 46 4.84 12.68 13.36
C GLU A 46 5.93 12.51 12.31
N SER A 47 6.65 11.39 12.33
CA SER A 47 7.65 11.04 11.33
C SER A 47 7.07 11.02 9.91
N ILE A 48 5.90 10.39 9.72
CA ILE A 48 5.20 10.36 8.43
C ILE A 48 4.79 11.78 7.98
N ILE A 49 4.28 12.60 8.89
CA ILE A 49 3.87 13.99 8.57
C ILE A 49 5.09 14.80 8.14
N ARG A 50 6.20 14.67 8.86
CA ARG A 50 7.46 15.35 8.50
C ARG A 50 7.97 14.92 7.13
N GLU A 51 7.99 13.61 6.86
CA GLU A 51 8.42 13.07 5.56
C GLU A 51 7.57 13.63 4.41
N LYS A 52 6.25 13.65 4.55
CA LYS A 52 5.33 14.16 3.53
C LYS A 52 5.45 15.66 3.27
N SER A 53 5.91 16.43 4.24
CA SER A 53 6.16 17.86 4.08
C SER A 53 7.49 18.16 3.38
N THR A 54 8.27 17.14 3.01
CA THR A 54 9.55 17.33 2.33
C THR A 54 9.36 17.53 0.82
N GLN A 55 10.20 18.37 0.24
CA GLN A 55 10.28 18.54 -1.22
C GLN A 55 10.57 17.20 -1.92
N THR A 56 11.38 16.35 -1.29
CA THR A 56 11.71 15.01 -1.79
C THR A 56 10.46 14.14 -1.94
N TRP A 57 9.55 14.14 -0.96
CA TRP A 57 8.31 13.37 -1.06
C TRP A 57 7.40 13.88 -2.17
N GLU A 58 7.23 15.20 -2.26
CA GLU A 58 6.42 15.82 -3.30
C GLU A 58 6.94 15.50 -4.71
N GLU A 59 8.25 15.60 -4.90
CA GLU A 59 8.89 15.28 -6.19
C GLU A 59 8.76 13.80 -6.52
N THR A 60 9.02 12.91 -5.56
CA THR A 60 8.84 11.46 -5.74
C THR A 60 7.39 11.12 -6.08
N ARG A 61 6.43 11.78 -5.43
CA ARG A 61 5.00 11.61 -5.71
C ARG A 61 4.63 12.11 -7.11
N ARG A 62 5.21 13.22 -7.56
CA ARG A 62 5.03 13.77 -8.91
C ARG A 62 5.55 12.81 -9.97
N ILE A 63 6.77 12.30 -9.80
CA ILE A 63 7.37 11.29 -10.70
C ILE A 63 6.51 10.03 -10.74
N GLY A 64 6.08 9.53 -9.58
CA GLY A 64 5.20 8.36 -9.50
C GLY A 64 3.86 8.53 -10.22
N LYS A 65 3.29 9.75 -10.28
CA LYS A 65 2.10 10.03 -11.08
C LYS A 65 2.37 9.87 -12.58
N LEU A 66 3.52 10.33 -13.07
CA LEU A 66 3.92 10.19 -14.48
C LEU A 66 4.15 8.71 -14.84
N THR A 67 4.88 7.96 -14.02
CA THR A 67 5.07 6.52 -14.21
C THR A 67 3.72 5.80 -14.27
N ARG A 68 2.80 6.14 -13.37
CA ARG A 68 1.45 5.56 -13.34
C ARG A 68 0.64 5.88 -14.60
N GLN A 69 0.77 7.06 -15.14
CA GLN A 69 0.11 7.43 -16.38
C GLN A 69 0.62 6.57 -17.54
N THR A 70 1.93 6.44 -17.67
CA THR A 70 2.57 5.57 -18.69
C THR A 70 2.15 4.11 -18.52
N GLU A 71 2.10 3.61 -17.27
CA GLU A 71 1.60 2.25 -16.97
C GLU A 71 0.15 2.07 -17.44
N THR A 72 -0.71 3.04 -17.14
CA THR A 72 -2.11 3.00 -17.55
C THR A 72 -2.27 2.95 -19.07
N ASP A 73 -1.46 3.72 -19.80
CA ASP A 73 -1.46 3.73 -21.26
C ASP A 73 -0.99 2.40 -21.85
N THR A 74 0.03 1.78 -21.25
CA THR A 74 0.50 0.45 -21.64
C THR A 74 -0.52 -0.64 -21.32
N ILE A 75 -1.17 -0.58 -20.15
CA ILE A 75 -2.26 -1.52 -19.82
C ILE A 75 -3.43 -1.34 -20.79
N LYS A 76 -3.71 -0.13 -21.27
CA LYS A 76 -4.73 0.10 -22.30
C LYS A 76 -4.42 -0.68 -23.58
N LYS A 77 -3.17 -0.67 -24.04
CA LYS A 77 -2.74 -1.49 -25.18
C LYS A 77 -2.95 -2.98 -24.91
N LEU A 78 -2.58 -3.44 -23.72
CA LEU A 78 -2.80 -4.83 -23.32
C LEU A 78 -4.29 -5.21 -23.25
N VAL A 79 -5.17 -4.29 -22.85
CA VAL A 79 -6.63 -4.49 -22.82
C VAL A 79 -7.15 -4.74 -24.23
N GLU A 80 -6.75 -3.92 -25.21
CA GLU A 80 -7.15 -4.12 -26.61
C GLU A 80 -6.57 -5.43 -27.15
N TYR A 81 -5.29 -5.69 -26.93
CA TYR A 81 -4.63 -6.94 -27.30
C TYR A 81 -5.33 -8.20 -26.72
N ALA A 82 -5.71 -8.13 -25.42
CA ALA A 82 -6.44 -9.23 -24.80
C ALA A 82 -7.85 -9.42 -25.37
N LYS A 83 -8.52 -8.33 -25.82
CA LYS A 83 -9.80 -8.44 -26.55
C LYS A 83 -9.64 -9.18 -27.87
N GLU A 84 -8.62 -8.85 -28.64
CA GLU A 84 -8.30 -9.54 -29.90
C GLU A 84 -8.04 -11.02 -29.68
N GLN A 85 -7.48 -11.40 -28.53
CA GLN A 85 -7.31 -12.78 -28.10
C GLN A 85 -8.56 -13.42 -27.47
N GLY A 86 -9.73 -12.76 -27.55
CA GLY A 86 -11.01 -13.31 -27.09
C GLY A 86 -11.33 -13.11 -25.61
N SER A 87 -10.66 -12.20 -24.91
CA SER A 87 -10.95 -11.92 -23.51
C SER A 87 -12.24 -11.11 -23.34
N THR A 88 -13.21 -11.67 -22.63
CA THR A 88 -14.48 -11.00 -22.28
C THR A 88 -14.36 -10.05 -21.07
N HIS A 89 -13.25 -10.14 -20.32
CA HIS A 89 -13.04 -9.39 -19.08
C HIS A 89 -11.74 -8.57 -19.11
N SER A 90 -11.25 -8.21 -20.29
CA SER A 90 -9.98 -7.46 -20.46
C SER A 90 -9.95 -6.15 -19.69
N HIS A 91 -11.09 -5.46 -19.51
CA HIS A 91 -11.20 -4.23 -18.72
C HIS A 91 -10.75 -4.40 -17.25
N LYS A 92 -10.79 -5.63 -16.71
CA LYS A 92 -10.31 -5.92 -15.34
C LYS A 92 -8.79 -5.88 -15.21
N LEU A 93 -8.05 -5.88 -16.31
CA LEU A 93 -6.58 -5.86 -16.30
C LEU A 93 -6.03 -4.63 -15.58
N TYR A 94 -6.65 -3.45 -15.72
CA TYR A 94 -6.27 -2.27 -14.94
C TYR A 94 -6.23 -2.54 -13.43
N MET A 95 -7.28 -3.14 -12.90
CA MET A 95 -7.38 -3.45 -11.48
C MET A 95 -6.39 -4.56 -11.09
N ILE A 96 -6.20 -5.56 -11.95
CA ILE A 96 -5.34 -6.71 -11.68
C ILE A 96 -3.88 -6.25 -11.54
N TYR A 97 -3.38 -5.47 -12.49
CA TYR A 97 -2.00 -4.97 -12.47
C TYR A 97 -1.78 -3.96 -11.34
N SER A 98 -2.75 -3.07 -11.09
CA SER A 98 -2.70 -2.14 -9.95
C SER A 98 -2.63 -2.88 -8.61
N LYS A 99 -3.43 -3.93 -8.43
CA LYS A 99 -3.37 -4.76 -7.21
C LYS A 99 -2.04 -5.50 -7.10
N LEU A 100 -1.48 -5.99 -8.22
CA LEU A 100 -0.18 -6.63 -8.24
C LEU A 100 0.91 -5.67 -7.74
N ALA A 101 1.00 -4.47 -8.31
CA ALA A 101 1.98 -3.46 -7.92
C ALA A 101 1.86 -3.06 -6.45
N ASN A 102 0.65 -2.74 -5.99
CA ASN A 102 0.40 -2.35 -4.59
C ASN A 102 0.73 -3.49 -3.61
N LYS A 103 0.35 -4.73 -3.92
CA LYS A 103 0.64 -5.90 -3.07
C LYS A 103 2.13 -6.14 -2.89
N MET A 104 2.91 -5.97 -3.96
CA MET A 104 4.36 -6.21 -3.93
C MET A 104 5.13 -5.13 -3.17
N THR A 105 4.55 -3.95 -3.00
CA THR A 105 5.16 -2.82 -2.28
C THR A 105 4.56 -2.60 -0.88
N GLY A 106 3.54 -3.38 -0.51
CA GLY A 106 2.84 -3.22 0.78
C GLY A 106 2.09 -1.90 0.92
N ILE A 107 1.74 -1.24 -0.21
CA ILE A 107 1.06 0.05 -0.21
C ILE A 107 -0.46 -0.16 -0.20
N SER A 108 -1.15 0.41 0.79
CA SER A 108 -2.61 0.51 0.84
C SER A 108 -3.11 1.79 0.17
N SER A 109 -2.43 2.91 0.41
CA SER A 109 -2.71 4.22 -0.17
C SER A 109 -1.41 4.91 -0.60
N ARG A 110 -1.38 5.42 -1.84
CA ARG A 110 -0.20 6.12 -2.37
C ARG A 110 0.02 7.47 -1.69
N ASP A 111 -1.03 8.07 -1.15
CA ASP A 111 -0.94 9.34 -0.44
C ASP A 111 -0.47 9.16 1.01
N GLU A 112 -0.43 7.92 1.49
CA GLU A 112 0.10 7.54 2.80
C GLU A 112 1.47 6.84 2.72
N ALA A 113 1.95 6.59 1.51
CA ALA A 113 3.20 5.90 1.29
C ALA A 113 4.42 6.77 1.62
N THR A 114 5.48 6.13 2.13
CA THR A 114 6.79 6.75 2.32
C THR A 114 7.51 6.97 0.99
N VAL A 115 8.55 7.81 0.97
CA VAL A 115 9.40 8.01 -0.22
C VAL A 115 9.94 6.68 -0.73
N MET A 116 10.43 5.81 0.17
CA MET A 116 10.94 4.49 -0.20
C MET A 116 9.87 3.62 -0.85
N GLN A 117 8.67 3.58 -0.29
CA GLN A 117 7.55 2.83 -0.87
C GLN A 117 7.15 3.36 -2.25
N LEU A 118 7.12 4.68 -2.43
CA LEU A 118 6.83 5.30 -3.74
C LEU A 118 7.89 4.97 -4.79
N ASN A 119 9.18 4.97 -4.42
CA ASN A 119 10.28 4.57 -5.31
C ASN A 119 10.17 3.09 -5.70
N ASN A 120 9.90 2.22 -4.73
CA ASN A 120 9.69 0.80 -4.97
C ASN A 120 8.49 0.56 -5.89
N LEU A 121 7.40 1.30 -5.68
CA LEU A 121 6.22 1.22 -6.54
C LEU A 121 6.54 1.62 -7.98
N SER A 122 7.23 2.74 -8.18
CA SER A 122 7.65 3.19 -9.53
C SER A 122 8.54 2.16 -10.22
N MET A 123 9.44 1.51 -9.47
CA MET A 123 10.27 0.43 -10.01
C MET A 123 9.44 -0.76 -10.45
N ILE A 124 8.48 -1.21 -9.63
CA ILE A 124 7.57 -2.31 -9.96
C ILE A 124 6.71 -1.97 -11.18
N GLU A 125 6.17 -0.75 -11.24
CA GLU A 125 5.39 -0.28 -12.39
C GLU A 125 6.23 -0.28 -13.69
N ASN A 126 7.48 0.15 -13.63
CA ASN A 126 8.40 0.09 -14.78
C ASN A 126 8.70 -1.35 -15.24
N ILE A 127 8.82 -2.31 -14.30
CA ILE A 127 8.98 -3.73 -14.64
C ILE A 127 7.74 -4.24 -15.38
N ILE A 128 6.54 -3.91 -14.86
CA ILE A 128 5.26 -4.27 -15.48
C ILE A 128 5.18 -3.73 -16.91
N LEU A 129 5.48 -2.43 -17.10
CA LEU A 129 5.52 -1.79 -18.41
C LEU A 129 6.38 -2.57 -19.41
N LYS A 130 7.61 -2.86 -19.00
CA LYS A 130 8.57 -3.54 -19.86
C LYS A 130 8.12 -4.95 -20.23
N VAL A 131 7.61 -5.71 -19.26
CA VAL A 131 7.15 -7.09 -19.49
C VAL A 131 5.92 -7.12 -20.40
N ILE A 132 4.99 -6.18 -20.24
CA ILE A 132 3.82 -6.07 -21.13
C ILE A 132 4.27 -5.76 -22.56
N ASP A 133 5.13 -4.77 -22.75
CA ASP A 133 5.61 -4.41 -24.10
C ASP A 133 6.39 -5.55 -24.75
N GLU A 134 7.24 -6.25 -24.01
CA GLU A 134 7.99 -7.42 -24.49
C GLU A 134 7.03 -8.58 -24.85
N GLY A 135 6.03 -8.82 -24.01
CA GLY A 135 5.06 -9.90 -24.21
C GLY A 135 4.15 -9.68 -25.42
N ILE A 136 3.66 -8.45 -25.63
CA ILE A 136 2.87 -8.09 -26.81
C ILE A 136 3.72 -8.23 -28.09
N LYS A 137 4.97 -7.73 -28.07
CA LYS A 137 5.88 -7.86 -29.22
C LYS A 137 6.23 -9.32 -29.56
N ALA A 138 6.26 -10.19 -28.56
CA ALA A 138 6.53 -11.62 -28.71
C ALA A 138 5.25 -12.44 -29.00
N ASP A 139 4.13 -11.79 -29.24
CA ASP A 139 2.81 -12.40 -29.52
C ASP A 139 2.37 -13.43 -28.46
N LYS A 140 2.70 -13.17 -27.19
CA LYS A 140 2.35 -14.05 -26.08
C LYS A 140 0.87 -13.93 -25.71
N TYR A 141 0.31 -15.02 -25.21
CA TYR A 141 -1.04 -14.97 -24.66
C TYR A 141 -1.12 -14.03 -23.45
N TYR A 142 -2.14 -13.17 -23.38
CA TYR A 142 -2.22 -12.11 -22.37
C TYR A 142 -2.13 -12.59 -20.93
N LYS A 143 -2.55 -13.84 -20.62
CA LYS A 143 -2.42 -14.42 -19.28
C LYS A 143 -0.98 -14.85 -18.99
N GLU A 144 -0.21 -15.26 -19.99
CA GLU A 144 1.22 -15.58 -19.83
C GLU A 144 2.00 -14.32 -19.52
N ILE A 145 1.68 -13.20 -20.20
CA ILE A 145 2.28 -11.89 -19.90
C ILE A 145 2.09 -11.53 -18.41
N TYR A 146 0.93 -11.81 -17.83
CA TYR A 146 0.69 -11.58 -16.42
C TYR A 146 1.55 -12.49 -15.51
N GLN A 147 1.75 -13.75 -15.86
CA GLN A 147 2.61 -14.66 -15.11
C GLN A 147 4.08 -14.23 -15.20
N ASP A 148 4.54 -13.82 -16.38
CA ASP A 148 5.88 -13.27 -16.58
C ASP A 148 6.11 -12.03 -15.71
N CYS A 149 5.11 -11.13 -15.61
CA CYS A 149 5.17 -9.98 -14.70
C CYS A 149 5.36 -10.42 -13.24
N LYS A 150 4.55 -11.38 -12.78
CA LYS A 150 4.66 -11.89 -11.40
C LYS A 150 6.02 -12.50 -11.11
N GLU A 151 6.52 -13.34 -11.99
CA GLU A 151 7.80 -14.02 -11.82
C GLU A 151 8.96 -13.04 -11.80
N ARG A 152 8.96 -12.07 -12.73
CA ARG A 152 10.01 -11.06 -12.80
C ARG A 152 10.01 -10.14 -11.56
N ILE A 153 8.82 -9.73 -11.11
CA ILE A 153 8.69 -8.93 -9.88
C ILE A 153 9.15 -9.73 -8.66
N LEU A 154 8.76 -11.00 -8.53
CA LEU A 154 9.19 -11.85 -7.42
C LEU A 154 10.71 -12.05 -7.41
N THR A 155 11.33 -12.20 -8.59
CA THR A 155 12.78 -12.31 -8.72
C THR A 155 13.47 -11.03 -8.24
N VAL A 156 13.01 -9.87 -8.70
CA VAL A 156 13.57 -8.57 -8.29
C VAL A 156 13.34 -8.33 -6.80
N SER A 157 12.16 -8.65 -6.28
CA SER A 157 11.82 -8.53 -4.87
C SER A 157 12.76 -9.34 -3.96
N LYS A 158 13.11 -10.56 -4.37
CA LYS A 158 14.11 -11.40 -3.64
C LYS A 158 15.51 -10.80 -3.65
N LEU A 159 15.90 -10.13 -4.73
CA LEU A 159 17.22 -9.51 -4.87
C LEU A 159 17.34 -8.17 -4.13
N THR A 160 16.23 -7.46 -3.96
CA THR A 160 16.21 -6.07 -3.47
C THR A 160 15.59 -5.91 -2.09
N TYR A 161 15.19 -7.00 -1.42
CA TYR A 161 14.50 -6.98 -0.10
C TYR A 161 13.24 -6.08 -0.08
N LEU A 162 12.58 -5.90 -1.22
CA LEU A 162 11.39 -5.04 -1.35
C LEU A 162 10.18 -5.48 -0.53
N GLY A 163 10.19 -6.68 0.03
CA GLY A 163 9.06 -7.27 0.77
C GLY A 163 9.25 -7.40 2.27
N GLU A 164 10.40 -7.05 2.82
CA GLU A 164 10.64 -7.14 4.26
C GLU A 164 10.32 -5.81 4.98
N THR A 165 9.04 -5.45 5.06
CA THR A 165 8.59 -4.67 6.20
C THR A 165 8.40 -5.65 7.36
N ARG A 166 9.47 -5.95 8.10
CA ARG A 166 9.35 -6.53 9.43
C ARG A 166 8.61 -5.50 10.29
N GLY A 167 7.39 -5.87 10.68
CA GLY A 167 6.55 -5.14 11.62
C GLY A 167 7.16 -5.09 13.02
#